data_1d030de59e7a29b911b472a1dea71d8e
#
_entry.id   1d030de59e7a29b911b472a1dea71d8e
#
_cell.length_a   1.000
_cell.length_b   1.000
_cell.length_c   1.000
_cell.angle_alpha   90.00
_cell.angle_beta   90.00
_cell.angle_gamma   90.00
#
_symmetry.space_group_name_H-M   'P 1'
#
loop_
_entity.id
_entity.type
_entity.pdbx_description
1 polymer ?
#
loop_
_entity_poly.entity_id
_entity_poly.type
_entity_poly.pdbx_seq_one_letter_code
_entity_poly.pdbx_strand_id
1 'polypeptide(L)'
;MALHFERHELTTRRARTIEKLEKSGLDGILMFRQESMFYLTGYDTFGYVFFQCLYLGADGKVALITRAPDLRQAQHTSDIEDIRIWVDGPDINPAVQLRDMLAEFGCSGKKLGVEYEAYGLTAANGKKLESALDGFCQLEDASRLVSELRVVKSPAELGYIRTAASLADDAWDAALSTVHAGAFEGDILAAMQGAVFAGGGDYPGNEFIIGAGRDALLCRYFTGRKHIADTDQITLEWAGAYRHYHAAMMRTIPVGDALPRHIEMHKVATDALAACRGALRPGEPIGKVFDAYARVCDTGGMRDHRLNACGYSMGTTFAPNWMDWPMFYHGNPVIAEPGMVFFLHMILMDSDSGIAMCPGHSVIVTETGNESVSRHGHDLITR
;
A
#
# COMPACT_ATOMS: atom_id res chain seq x y z
N MET A 1 10.36 -15.56 16.54
CA MET A 1 9.03 -15.05 16.13
C MET A 1 8.41 -16.08 15.19
N ALA A 2 7.11 -16.30 15.23
CA ALA A 2 6.47 -17.18 14.25
C ALA A 2 6.42 -16.47 12.88
N LEU A 3 6.51 -17.23 11.80
CA LEU A 3 6.24 -16.71 10.47
C LEU A 3 4.83 -16.10 10.41
N HIS A 4 4.65 -15.07 9.59
CA HIS A 4 3.34 -14.45 9.39
C HIS A 4 2.37 -15.37 8.60
N PHE A 5 2.93 -16.34 7.87
CA PHE A 5 2.19 -17.32 7.07
C PHE A 5 2.71 -18.73 7.31
N GLU A 6 1.88 -19.70 7.02
CA GLU A 6 2.27 -21.11 7.01
C GLU A 6 3.31 -21.37 5.90
N ARG A 7 4.27 -22.27 6.14
CA ARG A 7 5.35 -22.55 5.17
C ARG A 7 4.82 -23.01 3.82
N HIS A 8 3.74 -23.77 3.79
CA HIS A 8 3.16 -24.25 2.53
C HIS A 8 2.64 -23.09 1.67
N GLU A 9 2.12 -22.03 2.27
CA GLU A 9 1.67 -20.85 1.54
C GLU A 9 2.85 -20.12 0.88
N LEU A 10 3.95 -19.92 1.63
CA LEU A 10 5.16 -19.32 1.09
C LEU A 10 5.73 -20.15 -0.08
N THR A 11 5.74 -21.49 0.07
CA THR A 11 6.17 -22.39 -0.99
C THR A 11 5.28 -22.31 -2.22
N THR A 12 3.95 -22.24 -2.05
CA THR A 12 3.00 -22.10 -3.15
C THR A 12 3.20 -20.76 -3.89
N ARG A 13 3.44 -19.67 -3.17
CA ARG A 13 3.72 -18.34 -3.75
C ARG A 13 5.01 -18.37 -4.58
N ARG A 14 6.08 -19.02 -4.09
CA ARG A 14 7.32 -19.21 -4.86
C ARG A 14 7.09 -20.05 -6.11
N ALA A 15 6.36 -21.15 -6.01
CA ALA A 15 6.05 -21.99 -7.18
C ALA A 15 5.30 -21.20 -8.28
N ARG A 16 4.28 -20.41 -7.90
CA ARG A 16 3.57 -19.52 -8.85
C ARG A 16 4.48 -18.46 -9.45
N THR A 17 5.45 -17.96 -8.68
CA THR A 17 6.43 -16.99 -9.18
C THR A 17 7.37 -17.66 -10.20
N ILE A 18 7.83 -18.86 -9.92
CA ILE A 18 8.66 -19.66 -10.85
C ILE A 18 7.93 -19.92 -12.16
N GLU A 19 6.67 -20.37 -12.10
CA GLU A 19 5.86 -20.54 -13.33
C GLU A 19 5.75 -19.25 -14.15
N LYS A 20 5.68 -18.09 -13.47
CA LYS A 20 5.60 -16.81 -14.16
C LYS A 20 6.94 -16.38 -14.74
N LEU A 21 8.07 -16.69 -14.06
CA LEU A 21 9.42 -16.51 -14.60
C LEU A 21 9.60 -17.32 -15.89
N GLU A 22 9.25 -18.60 -15.86
CA GLU A 22 9.34 -19.49 -17.02
C GLU A 22 8.52 -18.98 -18.22
N LYS A 23 7.27 -18.56 -17.97
CA LYS A 23 6.39 -17.96 -18.99
C LYS A 23 6.96 -16.66 -19.58
N SER A 24 7.75 -15.92 -18.79
CA SER A 24 8.41 -14.68 -19.22
C SER A 24 9.79 -14.92 -19.83
N GLY A 25 10.26 -16.18 -19.89
CA GLY A 25 11.59 -16.51 -20.39
C GLY A 25 12.73 -15.98 -19.50
N LEU A 26 12.50 -15.89 -18.19
CA LEU A 26 13.47 -15.46 -17.20
C LEU A 26 14.02 -16.67 -16.43
N ASP A 27 15.34 -16.72 -16.24
CA ASP A 27 16.02 -17.75 -15.46
C ASP A 27 15.96 -17.50 -13.94
N GLY A 28 15.53 -16.30 -13.53
CA GLY A 28 15.39 -15.89 -12.12
C GLY A 28 15.03 -14.43 -12.01
N ILE A 29 14.86 -13.96 -10.77
CA ILE A 29 14.51 -12.57 -10.46
C ILE A 29 15.33 -12.05 -9.28
N LEU A 30 15.77 -10.81 -9.40
CA LEU A 30 16.42 -10.00 -8.37
C LEU A 30 15.37 -9.04 -7.78
N MET A 31 14.95 -9.31 -6.57
CA MET A 31 13.91 -8.53 -5.90
C MET A 31 14.54 -7.54 -4.94
N PHE A 32 14.09 -6.29 -5.05
CA PHE A 32 14.50 -5.16 -4.20
C PHE A 32 13.29 -4.58 -3.43
N ARG A 33 12.08 -4.99 -3.80
CA ARG A 33 10.85 -4.58 -3.15
C ARG A 33 10.64 -5.41 -1.88
N GLN A 34 10.52 -4.74 -0.74
CA GLN A 34 10.31 -5.41 0.55
C GLN A 34 9.01 -6.23 0.56
N GLU A 35 7.98 -5.74 -0.08
CA GLU A 35 6.70 -6.44 -0.25
C GLU A 35 6.85 -7.78 -0.96
N SER A 36 7.72 -7.86 -1.97
CA SER A 36 8.00 -9.10 -2.69
C SER A 36 8.78 -10.08 -1.84
N MET A 37 9.78 -9.59 -1.08
CA MET A 37 10.55 -10.41 -0.15
C MET A 37 9.65 -10.98 0.94
N PHE A 38 8.83 -10.14 1.57
CA PHE A 38 7.86 -10.55 2.59
C PHE A 38 6.84 -11.56 2.05
N TYR A 39 6.27 -11.29 0.89
CA TYR A 39 5.27 -12.16 0.25
C TYR A 39 5.79 -13.56 -0.03
N LEU A 40 7.04 -13.68 -0.49
CA LEU A 40 7.63 -14.97 -0.91
C LEU A 40 8.31 -15.74 0.22
N THR A 41 8.75 -15.07 1.29
CA THR A 41 9.61 -15.69 2.31
C THR A 41 9.19 -15.37 3.75
N GLY A 42 8.34 -14.38 3.95
CA GLY A 42 8.02 -13.84 5.27
C GLY A 42 9.05 -12.85 5.82
N TYR A 43 10.14 -12.57 5.09
CA TYR A 43 11.20 -11.67 5.54
C TYR A 43 10.65 -10.28 5.87
N ASP A 44 10.71 -9.95 7.16
CA ASP A 44 10.13 -8.76 7.76
C ASP A 44 11.23 -7.85 8.30
N THR A 45 11.47 -6.71 7.67
CA THR A 45 12.48 -5.73 8.04
C THR A 45 12.16 -4.35 7.45
N PHE A 46 12.77 -3.30 8.01
CA PHE A 46 12.91 -2.02 7.32
C PHE A 46 14.29 -1.83 6.67
N GLY A 47 15.13 -2.89 6.64
CA GLY A 47 16.48 -2.88 6.07
C GLY A 47 16.55 -2.55 4.57
N TYR A 48 15.41 -2.53 3.86
CA TYR A 48 15.29 -2.10 2.46
C TYR A 48 15.69 -0.64 2.19
N VAL A 49 15.90 0.16 3.21
CA VAL A 49 16.51 1.50 3.07
C VAL A 49 18.00 1.44 2.68
N PHE A 50 18.61 0.27 2.82
CA PHE A 50 19.96 -0.05 2.36
C PHE A 50 19.90 -1.05 1.21
N PHE A 51 21.07 -1.33 0.58
CA PHE A 51 21.13 -2.35 -0.44
C PHE A 51 20.82 -3.72 0.16
N GLN A 52 19.74 -4.34 -0.30
CA GLN A 52 19.45 -5.76 -0.08
C GLN A 52 18.81 -6.32 -1.35
N CYS A 53 19.01 -7.60 -1.61
CA CYS A 53 18.44 -8.27 -2.76
C CYS A 53 18.08 -9.71 -2.41
N LEU A 54 16.80 -10.08 -2.64
CA LEU A 54 16.36 -11.46 -2.64
C LEU A 54 16.43 -12.00 -4.06
N TYR A 55 17.16 -13.08 -4.26
CA TYR A 55 17.19 -13.85 -5.49
C TYR A 55 16.22 -15.04 -5.40
N LEU A 56 15.44 -15.25 -6.45
CA LEU A 56 14.69 -16.48 -6.70
C LEU A 56 15.01 -16.96 -8.11
N GLY A 57 15.63 -18.13 -8.21
CA GLY A 57 15.91 -18.81 -9.48
C GLY A 57 14.69 -19.58 -9.98
N ALA A 58 14.57 -19.74 -11.31
CA ALA A 58 13.59 -20.65 -11.91
C ALA A 58 13.82 -22.11 -11.49
N ASP A 59 15.03 -22.46 -11.03
CA ASP A 59 15.38 -23.75 -10.44
C ASP A 59 14.95 -23.90 -8.97
N GLY A 60 14.30 -22.90 -8.40
CA GLY A 60 13.82 -22.89 -7.03
C GLY A 60 14.82 -22.43 -5.97
N LYS A 61 16.07 -22.07 -6.35
CA LYS A 61 17.03 -21.51 -5.41
C LYS A 61 16.56 -20.17 -4.89
N VAL A 62 16.69 -19.98 -3.55
CA VAL A 62 16.39 -18.74 -2.85
C VAL A 62 17.62 -18.31 -2.06
N ALA A 63 18.05 -17.07 -2.23
CA ALA A 63 19.13 -16.49 -1.42
C ALA A 63 18.91 -14.99 -1.19
N LEU A 64 19.29 -14.53 -0.02
CA LEU A 64 19.24 -13.12 0.37
C LEU A 64 20.64 -12.58 0.56
N ILE A 65 20.94 -11.44 -0.06
CA ILE A 65 22.08 -10.62 0.33
C ILE A 65 21.55 -9.37 1.06
N THR A 66 22.02 -9.14 2.27
CA THR A 66 21.59 -8.02 3.09
C THR A 66 22.72 -7.49 3.96
N ARG A 67 22.45 -6.46 4.75
CA ARG A 67 23.42 -5.86 5.66
C ARG A 67 23.50 -6.64 6.97
N ALA A 68 24.66 -6.60 7.66
CA ALA A 68 24.91 -7.35 8.90
C ALA A 68 23.83 -7.16 10.00
N PRO A 69 23.28 -5.96 10.25
CA PRO A 69 22.21 -5.78 11.25
C PRO A 69 20.95 -6.59 10.96
N ASP A 70 20.65 -6.88 9.69
CA ASP A 70 19.44 -7.58 9.26
C ASP A 70 19.54 -9.11 9.33
N LEU A 71 20.70 -9.68 9.61
CA LEU A 71 20.91 -11.14 9.64
C LEU A 71 19.93 -11.85 10.58
N ARG A 72 19.85 -11.39 11.84
CA ARG A 72 18.95 -12.00 12.82
C ARG A 72 17.50 -11.81 12.44
N GLN A 73 17.17 -10.67 11.87
CA GLN A 73 15.82 -10.36 11.37
C GLN A 73 15.43 -11.39 10.31
N ALA A 74 16.27 -11.61 9.30
CA ALA A 74 16.04 -12.59 8.25
C ALA A 74 15.92 -14.01 8.80
N GLN A 75 16.81 -14.43 9.70
CA GLN A 75 16.78 -15.76 10.32
C GLN A 75 15.52 -16.05 11.13
N HIS A 76 14.92 -15.03 11.77
CA HIS A 76 13.79 -15.20 12.67
C HIS A 76 12.42 -14.93 12.03
N THR A 77 12.36 -14.16 10.94
CA THR A 77 11.10 -13.78 10.30
C THR A 77 10.84 -14.48 8.97
N SER A 78 11.85 -15.18 8.41
CA SER A 78 11.72 -15.81 7.10
C SER A 78 12.06 -17.31 7.13
N ASP A 79 11.76 -17.98 6.01
CA ASP A 79 12.19 -19.36 5.75
C ASP A 79 13.43 -19.44 4.81
N ILE A 80 14.17 -18.33 4.66
CA ILE A 80 15.38 -18.26 3.84
C ILE A 80 16.52 -18.98 4.54
N GLU A 81 17.17 -19.93 3.84
CA GLU A 81 18.33 -20.69 4.36
C GLU A 81 19.66 -20.04 3.97
N ASP A 82 19.83 -19.56 2.72
CA ASP A 82 21.06 -18.90 2.26
C ASP A 82 20.94 -17.37 2.47
N ILE A 83 21.54 -16.88 3.55
CA ILE A 83 21.58 -15.47 3.92
C ILE A 83 23.03 -15.00 3.92
N ARG A 84 23.37 -14.09 3.01
CA ARG A 84 24.70 -13.53 2.84
C ARG A 84 24.75 -12.10 3.30
N ILE A 85 25.88 -11.75 3.95
CA ILE A 85 26.04 -10.47 4.62
C ILE A 85 27.14 -9.67 3.94
N TRP A 86 26.80 -8.43 3.62
CA TRP A 86 27.81 -7.43 3.30
C TRP A 86 28.02 -6.49 4.49
N VAL A 87 29.22 -5.94 4.59
CA VAL A 87 29.66 -5.06 5.70
C VAL A 87 30.12 -3.75 5.13
N ASP A 88 29.77 -2.64 5.78
CA ASP A 88 30.18 -1.29 5.38
C ASP A 88 31.71 -1.15 5.36
N GLY A 89 32.21 -0.43 4.36
CA GLY A 89 33.62 -0.12 4.19
C GLY A 89 33.82 0.93 3.08
N PRO A 90 35.00 1.56 2.99
CA PRO A 90 35.26 2.65 2.07
C PRO A 90 34.97 2.34 0.60
N ASP A 91 35.27 1.12 0.15
CA ASP A 91 35.17 0.70 -1.25
C ASP A 91 34.19 -0.46 -1.47
N ILE A 92 33.29 -0.66 -0.52
CA ILE A 92 32.34 -1.77 -0.59
C ILE A 92 31.28 -1.49 -1.67
N ASN A 93 31.13 -2.47 -2.56
CA ASN A 93 30.03 -2.52 -3.52
C ASN A 93 29.26 -3.83 -3.34
N PRO A 94 28.10 -3.82 -2.66
CA PRO A 94 27.34 -5.04 -2.43
C PRO A 94 26.81 -5.68 -3.71
N ALA A 95 26.72 -4.95 -4.82
CA ALA A 95 26.35 -5.51 -6.12
C ALA A 95 27.41 -6.45 -6.70
N VAL A 96 28.70 -6.24 -6.35
CA VAL A 96 29.79 -7.19 -6.71
C VAL A 96 29.62 -8.50 -5.93
N GLN A 97 29.31 -8.41 -4.64
CA GLN A 97 29.03 -9.61 -3.83
C GLN A 97 27.79 -10.36 -4.30
N LEU A 98 26.75 -9.62 -4.75
CA LEU A 98 25.57 -10.21 -5.38
C LEU A 98 25.99 -10.96 -6.67
N ARG A 99 26.80 -10.37 -7.54
CA ARG A 99 27.33 -11.05 -8.74
C ARG A 99 28.08 -12.34 -8.38
N ASP A 100 28.93 -12.29 -7.36
CA ASP A 100 29.71 -13.47 -6.95
C ASP A 100 28.79 -14.58 -6.43
N MET A 101 27.74 -14.26 -5.68
CA MET A 101 26.67 -15.19 -5.28
C MET A 101 25.97 -15.79 -6.51
N LEU A 102 25.61 -14.96 -7.47
CA LEU A 102 24.95 -15.40 -8.70
C LEU A 102 25.86 -16.28 -9.57
N ALA A 103 27.19 -16.04 -9.55
CA ALA A 103 28.16 -16.88 -10.22
C ALA A 103 28.21 -18.29 -9.63
N GLU A 104 28.18 -18.44 -8.30
CA GLU A 104 28.07 -19.73 -7.61
C GLU A 104 26.77 -20.47 -7.99
N PHE A 105 25.70 -19.76 -8.30
CA PHE A 105 24.43 -20.34 -8.74
C PHE A 105 24.36 -20.64 -10.24
N GLY A 106 25.44 -20.35 -11.00
CA GLY A 106 25.52 -20.61 -12.42
C GLY A 106 24.70 -19.64 -13.26
N CYS A 107 24.52 -18.39 -12.79
CA CYS A 107 23.75 -17.35 -13.48
C CYS A 107 24.52 -16.63 -14.60
N SER A 108 25.78 -17.00 -14.88
CA SER A 108 26.53 -16.44 -15.99
C SER A 108 25.83 -16.72 -17.32
N GLY A 109 25.62 -15.67 -18.14
CA GLY A 109 24.92 -15.74 -19.40
C GLY A 109 23.40 -15.90 -19.31
N LYS A 110 22.84 -15.99 -18.11
CA LYS A 110 21.40 -16.12 -17.83
C LYS A 110 20.67 -14.78 -18.02
N LYS A 111 19.33 -14.86 -18.10
CA LYS A 111 18.42 -13.73 -18.21
C LYS A 111 17.67 -13.55 -16.91
N LEU A 112 17.95 -12.48 -16.17
CA LEU A 112 17.40 -12.20 -14.86
C LEU A 112 16.45 -11.01 -14.89
N GLY A 113 15.28 -11.16 -14.26
CA GLY A 113 14.38 -10.04 -13.97
C GLY A 113 14.91 -9.17 -12.83
N VAL A 114 14.60 -7.87 -12.86
CA VAL A 114 14.94 -6.92 -11.80
C VAL A 114 13.74 -6.07 -11.44
N GLU A 115 13.47 -5.88 -10.15
CA GLU A 115 12.44 -4.95 -9.68
C GLU A 115 12.98 -3.51 -9.62
N TYR A 116 13.06 -2.84 -10.78
CA TYR A 116 13.55 -1.46 -10.89
C TYR A 116 12.65 -0.41 -10.22
N GLU A 117 11.33 -0.66 -10.13
CA GLU A 117 10.37 0.25 -9.47
C GLU A 117 10.36 0.13 -7.93
N ALA A 118 11.33 -0.54 -7.32
CA ALA A 118 11.40 -0.72 -5.88
C ALA A 118 11.99 0.50 -5.15
N TYR A 119 11.39 0.94 -4.05
CA TYR A 119 11.98 1.97 -3.17
C TYR A 119 13.33 1.55 -2.59
N GLY A 120 13.56 0.26 -2.40
CA GLY A 120 14.83 -0.30 -1.95
C GLY A 120 15.96 -0.24 -2.98
N LEU A 121 15.66 0.04 -4.26
CA LEU A 121 16.66 0.17 -5.32
C LEU A 121 16.80 1.64 -5.73
N THR A 122 17.63 2.39 -5.01
CA THR A 122 17.93 3.77 -5.41
C THR A 122 18.63 3.81 -6.77
N ALA A 123 18.54 4.93 -7.48
CA ALA A 123 19.22 5.11 -8.77
C ALA A 123 20.73 4.85 -8.68
N ALA A 124 21.37 5.20 -7.56
CA ALA A 124 22.79 4.91 -7.31
C ALA A 124 23.07 3.42 -7.20
N ASN A 125 22.22 2.69 -6.47
CA ASN A 125 22.31 1.25 -6.32
C ASN A 125 21.98 0.51 -7.63
N GLY A 126 21.02 1.00 -8.40
CA GLY A 126 20.70 0.48 -9.73
C GLY A 126 21.90 0.56 -10.69
N LYS A 127 22.59 1.71 -10.74
CA LYS A 127 23.80 1.86 -11.55
C LYS A 127 24.92 0.94 -11.09
N LYS A 128 25.10 0.74 -9.77
CA LYS A 128 26.08 -0.22 -9.23
C LYS A 128 25.74 -1.65 -9.62
N LEU A 129 24.45 -2.01 -9.56
CA LEU A 129 23.93 -3.32 -9.96
C LEU A 129 24.22 -3.58 -11.45
N GLU A 130 23.79 -2.68 -12.32
CA GLU A 130 24.01 -2.78 -13.77
C GLU A 130 25.49 -2.90 -14.11
N SER A 131 26.34 -2.03 -13.53
CA SER A 131 27.79 -2.09 -13.74
C SER A 131 28.43 -3.39 -13.24
N ALA A 132 27.97 -3.94 -12.12
CA ALA A 132 28.52 -5.18 -11.58
C ALA A 132 28.12 -6.42 -12.40
N LEU A 133 26.96 -6.38 -13.04
CA LEU A 133 26.41 -7.49 -13.83
C LEU A 133 26.63 -7.34 -15.34
N ASP A 134 27.23 -6.23 -15.79
CA ASP A 134 27.57 -6.01 -17.19
C ASP A 134 28.52 -7.11 -17.73
N GLY A 135 28.14 -7.70 -18.87
CA GLY A 135 28.86 -8.86 -19.44
C GLY A 135 28.74 -10.16 -18.65
N PHE A 136 28.09 -10.17 -17.47
CA PHE A 136 27.89 -11.36 -16.66
C PHE A 136 26.55 -12.04 -16.97
N CYS A 137 25.43 -11.29 -16.99
CA CYS A 137 24.09 -11.78 -17.32
C CYS A 137 23.28 -10.69 -18.02
N GLN A 138 22.10 -11.06 -18.54
CA GLN A 138 21.17 -10.11 -19.13
C GLN A 138 20.14 -9.69 -18.08
N LEU A 139 19.88 -8.39 -17.96
CA LEU A 139 18.88 -7.84 -17.03
C LEU A 139 17.64 -7.36 -17.80
N GLU A 140 16.46 -7.72 -17.30
CA GLU A 140 15.19 -7.22 -17.81
C GLU A 140 14.33 -6.65 -16.69
N ASP A 141 13.51 -5.66 -17.01
CA ASP A 141 12.55 -5.11 -16.04
C ASP A 141 11.46 -6.14 -15.72
N ALA A 142 11.39 -6.56 -14.46
CA ALA A 142 10.38 -7.45 -13.91
C ALA A 142 9.64 -6.82 -12.72
N SER A 143 9.59 -5.49 -12.65
CA SER A 143 9.03 -4.73 -11.51
C SER A 143 7.59 -5.11 -11.16
N ARG A 144 6.82 -5.60 -12.12
CA ARG A 144 5.41 -6.01 -11.92
C ARG A 144 5.20 -7.50 -11.66
N LEU A 145 6.22 -8.34 -11.87
CA LEU A 145 6.05 -9.78 -11.87
C LEU A 145 5.43 -10.31 -10.58
N VAL A 146 5.99 -9.96 -9.42
CA VAL A 146 5.46 -10.38 -8.12
C VAL A 146 4.24 -9.55 -7.71
N SER A 147 4.20 -8.25 -8.03
CA SER A 147 3.05 -7.39 -7.73
C SER A 147 1.75 -7.90 -8.35
N GLU A 148 1.79 -8.43 -9.57
CA GLU A 148 0.64 -9.04 -10.24
C GLU A 148 0.17 -10.34 -9.57
N LEU A 149 1.06 -11.07 -8.91
CA LEU A 149 0.69 -12.27 -8.13
C LEU A 149 0.05 -11.90 -6.78
N ARG A 150 0.45 -10.75 -6.19
CA ARG A 150 -0.03 -10.26 -4.90
C ARG A 150 -1.40 -9.59 -4.98
N VAL A 151 -1.87 -9.21 -6.18
CA VAL A 151 -3.10 -8.43 -6.32
C VAL A 151 -4.34 -9.20 -5.86
N VAL A 152 -4.40 -10.51 -6.10
CA VAL A 152 -5.45 -11.41 -5.59
C VAL A 152 -4.98 -12.03 -4.29
N LYS A 153 -5.67 -11.74 -3.20
CA LYS A 153 -5.31 -12.13 -1.84
C LYS A 153 -5.78 -13.53 -1.51
N SER A 154 -4.94 -14.28 -0.80
CA SER A 154 -5.33 -15.57 -0.21
C SER A 154 -6.33 -15.38 0.95
N PRO A 155 -7.01 -16.45 1.41
CA PRO A 155 -7.88 -16.38 2.58
C PRO A 155 -7.15 -15.87 3.84
N ALA A 156 -5.87 -16.22 4.04
CA ALA A 156 -5.07 -15.74 5.17
C ALA A 156 -4.81 -14.22 5.06
N GLU A 157 -4.44 -13.74 3.87
CA GLU A 157 -4.25 -12.31 3.60
C GLU A 157 -5.54 -11.51 3.81
N LEU A 158 -6.68 -12.03 3.34
CA LEU A 158 -8.00 -11.41 3.57
C LEU A 158 -8.36 -11.38 5.06
N GLY A 159 -7.96 -12.39 5.84
CA GLY A 159 -8.10 -12.40 7.29
C GLY A 159 -7.31 -11.25 7.95
N TYR A 160 -6.08 -11.01 7.52
CA TYR A 160 -5.26 -9.90 8.02
C TYR A 160 -5.83 -8.54 7.63
N ILE A 161 -6.34 -8.39 6.40
CA ILE A 161 -7.01 -7.16 5.95
C ILE A 161 -8.27 -6.88 6.78
N ARG A 162 -9.07 -7.88 7.12
CA ARG A 162 -10.25 -7.71 7.99
C ARG A 162 -9.86 -7.28 9.40
N THR A 163 -8.77 -7.83 9.95
CA THR A 163 -8.21 -7.37 11.23
C THR A 163 -7.73 -5.92 11.12
N ALA A 164 -6.99 -5.58 10.06
CA ALA A 164 -6.55 -4.21 9.81
C ALA A 164 -7.74 -3.24 9.68
N ALA A 165 -8.84 -3.66 9.04
CA ALA A 165 -10.05 -2.86 8.92
C ALA A 165 -10.71 -2.61 10.29
N SER A 166 -10.77 -3.62 11.16
CA SER A 166 -11.26 -3.41 12.53
C SER A 166 -10.41 -2.41 13.30
N LEU A 167 -9.08 -2.45 13.14
CA LEU A 167 -8.16 -1.47 13.76
C LEU A 167 -8.35 -0.06 13.17
N ALA A 168 -8.65 0.05 11.87
CA ALA A 168 -8.97 1.34 11.26
C ALA A 168 -10.29 1.90 11.81
N ASP A 169 -11.28 1.05 12.03
CA ASP A 169 -12.55 1.42 12.64
C ASP A 169 -12.37 1.87 14.11
N ASP A 170 -11.50 1.19 14.88
CA ASP A 170 -11.18 1.59 16.27
C ASP A 170 -10.47 2.95 16.31
N ALA A 171 -9.59 3.21 15.33
CA ALA A 171 -8.96 4.53 15.18
C ALA A 171 -9.99 5.62 14.82
N TRP A 172 -11.00 5.30 14.03
CA TRP A 172 -12.11 6.23 13.75
C TRP A 172 -12.92 6.54 15.00
N ASP A 173 -13.26 5.56 15.81
CA ASP A 173 -13.97 5.76 17.08
C ASP A 173 -13.14 6.62 18.04
N ALA A 174 -11.82 6.42 18.09
CA ALA A 174 -10.90 7.26 18.85
C ALA A 174 -10.90 8.71 18.33
N ALA A 175 -10.86 8.93 17.01
CA ALA A 175 -10.97 10.24 16.41
C ALA A 175 -12.29 10.94 16.80
N LEU A 176 -13.42 10.22 16.66
CA LEU A 176 -14.74 10.76 17.01
C LEU A 176 -14.88 11.16 18.48
N SER A 177 -14.14 10.53 19.38
CA SER A 177 -14.13 10.87 20.80
C SER A 177 -13.24 12.06 21.15
N THR A 178 -12.30 12.43 20.26
CA THR A 178 -11.29 13.46 20.51
C THR A 178 -11.48 14.72 19.66
N VAL A 179 -12.15 14.63 18.51
CA VAL A 179 -12.43 15.78 17.62
C VAL A 179 -13.52 16.66 18.24
N HIS A 180 -13.17 17.89 18.58
CA HIS A 180 -14.08 18.96 19.04
C HIS A 180 -13.40 20.34 18.87
N ALA A 181 -14.16 21.42 18.98
CA ALA A 181 -13.60 22.77 19.02
C ALA A 181 -12.59 22.91 20.18
N GLY A 182 -11.42 23.46 19.92
CA GLY A 182 -10.30 23.56 20.85
C GLY A 182 -9.41 22.33 20.97
N ALA A 183 -9.78 21.18 20.38
CA ALA A 183 -8.93 20.00 20.41
C ALA A 183 -7.60 20.25 19.67
N PHE A 184 -6.52 19.68 20.18
CA PHE A 184 -5.22 19.71 19.51
C PHE A 184 -5.11 18.55 18.52
N GLU A 185 -4.73 18.83 17.26
CA GLU A 185 -4.60 17.81 16.20
C GLU A 185 -3.66 16.66 16.62
N GLY A 186 -2.59 16.98 17.37
CA GLY A 186 -1.64 15.96 17.86
C GLY A 186 -2.28 14.96 18.83
N ASP A 187 -3.25 15.39 19.66
CA ASP A 187 -3.97 14.49 20.56
C ASP A 187 -4.89 13.54 19.79
N ILE A 188 -5.49 14.02 18.68
CA ILE A 188 -6.30 13.20 17.78
C ILE A 188 -5.43 12.12 17.11
N LEU A 189 -4.26 12.51 16.57
CA LEU A 189 -3.32 11.55 16.00
C LEU A 189 -2.85 10.52 17.02
N ALA A 190 -2.51 10.96 18.24
CA ALA A 190 -2.08 10.07 19.32
C ALA A 190 -3.18 9.07 19.69
N ALA A 191 -4.44 9.52 19.77
CA ALA A 191 -5.58 8.66 20.06
C ALA A 191 -5.80 7.62 18.95
N MET A 192 -5.78 8.05 17.67
CA MET A 192 -5.97 7.18 16.52
C MET A 192 -4.87 6.11 16.40
N GLN A 193 -3.60 6.53 16.46
CA GLN A 193 -2.47 5.58 16.40
C GLN A 193 -2.44 4.69 17.63
N GLY A 194 -2.72 5.25 18.81
CA GLY A 194 -2.83 4.50 20.05
C GLY A 194 -3.88 3.38 19.98
N ALA A 195 -5.04 3.63 19.36
CA ALA A 195 -6.06 2.60 19.15
C ALA A 195 -5.56 1.46 18.27
N VAL A 196 -4.85 1.76 17.15
CA VAL A 196 -4.26 0.73 16.28
C VAL A 196 -3.25 -0.12 17.05
N PHE A 197 -2.31 0.50 17.78
CA PHE A 197 -1.27 -0.23 18.51
C PHE A 197 -1.83 -1.00 19.70
N ALA A 198 -2.78 -0.44 20.44
CA ALA A 198 -3.43 -1.13 21.55
C ALA A 198 -4.23 -2.36 21.08
N GLY A 199 -4.76 -2.33 19.84
CA GLY A 199 -5.40 -3.46 19.19
C GLY A 199 -4.44 -4.51 18.61
N GLY A 200 -3.12 -4.33 18.77
CA GLY A 200 -2.08 -5.23 18.26
C GLY A 200 -1.72 -5.00 16.79
N GLY A 201 -2.01 -3.81 16.27
CA GLY A 201 -1.64 -3.39 14.92
C GLY A 201 -0.18 -2.99 14.78
N ASP A 202 0.24 -2.85 13.52
CA ASP A 202 1.58 -2.43 13.12
C ASP A 202 1.60 -0.93 12.77
N TYR A 203 2.81 -0.40 12.54
CA TYR A 203 2.97 0.89 11.88
C TYR A 203 2.40 0.82 10.46
N PRO A 204 1.59 1.83 10.03
CA PRO A 204 1.13 1.89 8.66
C PRO A 204 2.28 2.22 7.70
N GLY A 205 2.08 1.90 6.40
CA GLY A 205 3.05 2.17 5.35
C GLY A 205 3.34 3.65 5.10
N ASN A 206 2.43 4.56 5.49
CA ASN A 206 2.71 5.99 5.60
C ASN A 206 1.97 6.60 6.81
N GLU A 207 2.37 7.80 7.16
CA GLU A 207 1.80 8.56 8.27
C GLU A 207 0.31 8.86 8.05
N PHE A 208 -0.46 8.95 9.14
CA PHE A 208 -1.84 9.41 9.08
C PHE A 208 -1.90 10.87 8.65
N ILE A 209 -2.77 11.16 7.70
CA ILE A 209 -3.01 12.51 7.21
C ILE A 209 -4.03 13.18 8.10
N ILE A 210 -3.72 14.39 8.54
CA ILE A 210 -4.59 15.23 9.35
C ILE A 210 -4.43 16.69 8.94
N GLY A 211 -5.52 17.40 8.78
CA GLY A 211 -5.50 18.84 8.53
C GLY A 211 -6.80 19.49 8.91
N ALA A 212 -6.73 20.55 9.77
CA ALA A 212 -7.87 21.35 10.19
C ALA A 212 -7.96 22.68 9.43
N GLY A 213 -9.19 23.20 9.26
CA GLY A 213 -9.47 24.41 8.53
C GLY A 213 -9.06 24.32 7.07
N ARG A 214 -8.22 25.26 6.59
CA ARG A 214 -7.71 25.22 5.21
C ARG A 214 -6.72 24.08 4.93
N ASP A 215 -6.05 23.55 5.95
CA ASP A 215 -5.14 22.41 5.78
C ASP A 215 -5.90 21.10 5.48
N ALA A 216 -7.23 21.07 5.71
CA ALA A 216 -8.10 19.97 5.28
C ALA A 216 -8.07 19.72 3.76
N LEU A 217 -7.62 20.71 2.96
CA LEU A 217 -7.43 20.58 1.52
C LEU A 217 -6.08 19.95 1.12
N LEU A 218 -5.25 19.57 2.10
CA LEU A 218 -3.89 19.06 1.87
C LEU A 218 -3.85 17.55 1.99
N CYS A 219 -4.02 16.83 0.89
CA CYS A 219 -4.05 15.36 0.87
C CYS A 219 -2.76 14.67 1.33
N ARG A 220 -1.71 15.42 1.62
CA ARG A 220 -0.41 14.87 2.02
C ARG A 220 0.15 15.52 3.28
N TYR A 221 -0.71 16.22 4.01
CA TYR A 221 -0.34 16.89 5.24
C TYR A 221 -0.61 15.97 6.43
N PHE A 222 0.44 15.62 7.17
CA PHE A 222 0.38 14.68 8.28
C PHE A 222 0.86 15.25 9.62
N THR A 223 1.17 16.54 9.66
CA THR A 223 1.72 17.16 10.87
C THR A 223 0.66 17.97 11.58
N GLY A 224 -0.06 17.34 12.50
CA GLY A 224 -1.04 18.00 13.36
C GLY A 224 -0.38 18.94 14.38
N ARG A 225 -0.57 20.26 14.25
CA ARG A 225 0.04 21.28 15.14
C ARG A 225 -0.91 22.39 15.53
N LYS A 226 -2.18 22.28 15.14
CA LYS A 226 -3.18 23.30 15.39
C LYS A 226 -4.16 22.89 16.48
N HIS A 227 -4.77 23.87 17.12
CA HIS A 227 -6.02 23.69 17.83
C HIS A 227 -7.15 23.98 16.85
N ILE A 228 -8.16 23.12 16.84
CA ILE A 228 -9.31 23.20 15.95
C ILE A 228 -10.20 24.37 16.39
N ALA A 229 -10.56 25.28 15.47
CA ALA A 229 -11.53 26.32 15.73
C ALA A 229 -12.97 25.78 15.70
N ASP A 230 -13.90 26.52 16.27
CA ASP A 230 -15.32 26.16 16.39
C ASP A 230 -16.10 26.15 15.07
N THR A 231 -15.48 26.64 13.99
CA THR A 231 -16.05 26.68 12.63
C THR A 231 -15.15 25.99 11.61
N ASP A 232 -14.20 25.18 12.09
CA ASP A 232 -13.28 24.44 11.23
C ASP A 232 -13.94 23.19 10.62
N GLN A 233 -13.22 22.57 9.74
CA GLN A 233 -13.39 21.21 9.32
C GLN A 233 -12.06 20.47 9.54
N ILE A 234 -12.09 19.16 9.67
CA ILE A 234 -10.88 18.35 9.72
C ILE A 234 -10.97 17.20 8.71
N THR A 235 -9.94 17.05 7.90
CA THR A 235 -9.79 15.87 7.03
C THR A 235 -8.79 14.91 7.66
N LEU A 236 -9.19 13.64 7.74
CA LEU A 236 -8.41 12.53 8.26
C LEU A 236 -8.31 11.45 7.18
N GLU A 237 -7.08 10.96 6.92
CA GLU A 237 -6.84 9.74 6.15
C GLU A 237 -5.89 8.85 6.95
N TRP A 238 -6.26 7.60 7.16
CA TRP A 238 -5.51 6.65 7.99
C TRP A 238 -5.70 5.21 7.50
N ALA A 239 -4.88 4.31 8.00
CA ALA A 239 -5.07 2.89 7.83
C ALA A 239 -4.84 2.14 9.14
N GLY A 240 -5.64 1.13 9.40
CA GLY A 240 -5.23 0.06 10.26
C GLY A 240 -4.21 -0.81 9.51
N ALA A 241 -3.22 -1.31 10.21
CA ALA A 241 -2.22 -2.21 9.69
C ALA A 241 -2.08 -3.43 10.61
N TYR A 242 -2.10 -4.63 10.03
CA TYR A 242 -1.90 -5.88 10.77
C TYR A 242 -1.07 -6.84 9.93
N ARG A 243 0.08 -7.25 10.44
CA ARG A 243 1.08 -8.04 9.71
C ARG A 243 1.41 -7.45 8.34
N HIS A 244 1.59 -6.12 8.32
CA HIS A 244 1.82 -5.27 7.14
C HIS A 244 0.69 -5.23 6.10
N TYR A 245 -0.47 -5.87 6.35
CA TYR A 245 -1.67 -5.71 5.54
C TYR A 245 -2.46 -4.52 6.01
N HIS A 246 -2.94 -3.71 5.08
CA HIS A 246 -3.58 -2.43 5.35
C HIS A 246 -5.05 -2.42 4.95
N ALA A 247 -5.84 -1.67 5.71
CA ALA A 247 -7.17 -1.23 5.32
C ALA A 247 -7.31 0.26 5.62
N ALA A 248 -7.44 1.07 4.58
CA ALA A 248 -7.47 2.53 4.70
C ALA A 248 -8.90 3.06 4.79
N MET A 249 -9.02 4.21 5.45
CA MET A 249 -10.23 5.03 5.56
C MET A 249 -9.89 6.51 5.39
N MET A 250 -10.85 7.29 4.90
CA MET A 250 -10.75 8.75 4.81
C MET A 250 -12.07 9.40 5.14
N ARG A 251 -12.05 10.49 5.91
CA ARG A 251 -13.24 11.24 6.32
C ARG A 251 -12.93 12.73 6.45
N THR A 252 -13.95 13.55 6.22
CA THR A 252 -13.97 14.95 6.62
C THR A 252 -15.06 15.15 7.66
N ILE A 253 -14.73 15.84 8.76
CA ILE A 253 -15.63 16.16 9.88
C ILE A 253 -15.74 17.69 9.95
N PRO A 254 -16.88 18.30 9.65
CA PRO A 254 -17.16 19.69 10.03
C PRO A 254 -17.21 19.81 11.57
N VAL A 255 -16.60 20.86 12.12
CA VAL A 255 -16.68 21.22 13.54
C VAL A 255 -17.72 22.32 13.72
N GLY A 256 -18.66 22.12 14.63
CA GLY A 256 -19.89 22.92 14.68
C GLY A 256 -20.90 22.50 13.60
N ASP A 257 -21.63 23.46 13.07
CA ASP A 257 -22.66 23.22 12.05
C ASP A 257 -22.04 22.97 10.67
N ALA A 258 -22.51 21.93 9.97
CA ALA A 258 -22.12 21.70 8.60
C ALA A 258 -22.66 22.83 7.68
N LEU A 259 -21.76 23.47 6.94
CA LEU A 259 -22.13 24.46 5.94
C LEU A 259 -22.91 23.83 4.76
N PRO A 260 -23.76 24.57 4.04
CA PRO A 260 -24.45 24.06 2.85
C PRO A 260 -23.51 23.42 1.83
N ARG A 261 -22.28 23.96 1.68
CA ARG A 261 -21.27 23.40 0.76
C ARG A 261 -20.74 22.05 1.24
N HIS A 262 -20.59 21.81 2.55
CA HIS A 262 -20.25 20.49 3.09
C HIS A 262 -21.33 19.46 2.70
N ILE A 263 -22.60 19.81 2.86
CA ILE A 263 -23.75 18.94 2.57
C ILE A 263 -23.80 18.59 1.08
N GLU A 264 -23.62 19.60 0.21
CA GLU A 264 -23.59 19.42 -1.24
C GLU A 264 -22.45 18.50 -1.69
N MET A 265 -21.22 18.80 -1.26
CA MET A 265 -20.04 18.01 -1.59
C MET A 265 -20.13 16.59 -1.03
N HIS A 266 -20.65 16.43 0.19
CA HIS A 266 -20.85 15.12 0.81
C HIS A 266 -21.81 14.26 -0.01
N LYS A 267 -22.93 14.84 -0.45
CA LYS A 267 -23.88 14.12 -1.30
C LYS A 267 -23.24 13.62 -2.59
N VAL A 268 -22.51 14.48 -3.30
CA VAL A 268 -21.84 14.09 -4.56
C VAL A 268 -20.77 13.05 -4.31
N ALA A 269 -19.97 13.20 -3.24
CA ALA A 269 -18.90 12.26 -2.90
C ALA A 269 -19.47 10.87 -2.53
N THR A 270 -20.54 10.80 -1.75
CA THR A 270 -21.16 9.51 -1.37
C THR A 270 -21.89 8.87 -2.56
N ASP A 271 -22.53 9.64 -3.43
CA ASP A 271 -23.09 9.13 -4.69
C ASP A 271 -22.00 8.57 -5.62
N ALA A 272 -20.83 9.26 -5.70
CA ALA A 272 -19.69 8.79 -6.46
C ALA A 272 -19.10 7.50 -5.89
N LEU A 273 -18.98 7.39 -4.56
CA LEU A 273 -18.50 6.18 -3.89
C LEU A 273 -19.45 4.99 -4.15
N ALA A 274 -20.75 5.22 -4.09
CA ALA A 274 -21.74 4.20 -4.42
C ALA A 274 -21.63 3.76 -5.91
N ALA A 275 -21.41 4.71 -6.83
CA ALA A 275 -21.21 4.42 -8.25
C ALA A 275 -19.92 3.62 -8.50
N CYS A 276 -18.81 3.97 -7.81
CA CYS A 276 -17.56 3.22 -7.87
C CYS A 276 -17.75 1.78 -7.40
N ARG A 277 -18.44 1.57 -6.28
CA ARG A 277 -18.77 0.24 -5.77
C ARG A 277 -19.66 -0.54 -6.74
N GLY A 278 -20.61 0.14 -7.36
CA GLY A 278 -21.47 -0.48 -8.39
C GLY A 278 -20.72 -0.91 -9.65
N ALA A 279 -19.64 -0.18 -10.01
CA ALA A 279 -18.79 -0.48 -11.16
C ALA A 279 -17.70 -1.52 -10.86
N LEU A 280 -17.25 -1.64 -9.60
CA LEU A 280 -16.22 -2.60 -9.19
C LEU A 280 -16.84 -4.00 -9.05
N ARG A 281 -16.84 -4.75 -10.13
CA ARG A 281 -17.41 -6.11 -10.20
C ARG A 281 -16.39 -7.09 -10.77
N PRO A 282 -16.41 -8.36 -10.33
CA PRO A 282 -15.54 -9.39 -10.91
C PRO A 282 -15.81 -9.53 -12.41
N GLY A 283 -14.73 -9.72 -13.17
CA GLY A 283 -14.78 -9.83 -14.63
C GLY A 283 -14.80 -8.50 -15.40
N GLU A 284 -14.91 -7.35 -14.70
CA GLU A 284 -14.93 -6.03 -15.33
C GLU A 284 -13.59 -5.32 -15.24
N PRO A 285 -13.20 -4.52 -16.26
CA PRO A 285 -12.02 -3.68 -16.19
C PRO A 285 -12.16 -2.62 -15.08
N ILE A 286 -11.13 -2.49 -14.25
CA ILE A 286 -11.16 -1.53 -13.13
C ILE A 286 -11.19 -0.06 -13.58
N GLY A 287 -10.83 0.24 -14.82
CA GLY A 287 -10.99 1.58 -15.42
C GLY A 287 -12.43 2.09 -15.38
N LYS A 288 -13.43 1.19 -15.42
CA LYS A 288 -14.85 1.55 -15.27
C LYS A 288 -15.17 2.19 -13.92
N VAL A 289 -14.41 1.88 -12.88
CA VAL A 289 -14.56 2.48 -11.55
C VAL A 289 -14.23 3.96 -11.60
N PHE A 290 -13.10 4.32 -12.23
CA PHE A 290 -12.74 5.73 -12.43
C PHE A 290 -13.77 6.46 -13.31
N ASP A 291 -14.26 5.83 -14.37
CA ASP A 291 -15.26 6.44 -15.26
C ASP A 291 -16.58 6.71 -14.53
N ALA A 292 -16.97 5.82 -13.61
CA ALA A 292 -18.15 6.01 -12.77
C ALA A 292 -17.96 7.17 -11.79
N TYR A 293 -16.80 7.25 -11.13
CA TYR A 293 -16.41 8.37 -10.27
C TYR A 293 -16.48 9.71 -11.02
N ALA A 294 -15.74 9.80 -12.14
CA ALA A 294 -15.65 11.03 -12.91
C ALA A 294 -17.03 11.51 -13.37
N ARG A 295 -17.87 10.61 -13.90
CA ARG A 295 -19.22 10.93 -14.35
C ARG A 295 -20.09 11.52 -13.25
N VAL A 296 -20.10 10.92 -12.05
CA VAL A 296 -20.94 11.40 -10.95
C VAL A 296 -20.43 12.75 -10.44
N CYS A 297 -19.14 12.91 -10.24
CA CYS A 297 -18.56 14.16 -9.79
C CYS A 297 -18.79 15.29 -10.83
N ASP A 298 -18.58 15.01 -12.11
CA ASP A 298 -18.74 16.00 -13.19
C ASP A 298 -20.21 16.42 -13.34
N THR A 299 -21.14 15.47 -13.26
CA THR A 299 -22.59 15.75 -13.30
C THR A 299 -23.05 16.51 -12.05
N GLY A 300 -22.43 16.25 -10.88
CA GLY A 300 -22.69 16.95 -9.62
C GLY A 300 -21.99 18.32 -9.51
N GLY A 301 -21.39 18.83 -10.59
CA GLY A 301 -20.71 20.14 -10.59
C GLY A 301 -19.37 20.16 -9.86
N MET A 302 -18.74 18.98 -9.62
CA MET A 302 -17.48 18.86 -8.87
C MET A 302 -16.27 18.59 -9.78
N ARG A 303 -16.38 18.82 -11.10
CA ARG A 303 -15.29 18.53 -12.04
C ARG A 303 -13.98 19.24 -11.69
N ASP A 304 -14.06 20.50 -11.32
CA ASP A 304 -12.90 21.34 -11.02
C ASP A 304 -12.39 21.14 -9.58
N HIS A 305 -13.14 20.39 -8.76
CA HIS A 305 -12.84 20.14 -7.35
C HIS A 305 -12.43 18.69 -7.07
N ARG A 306 -12.64 17.77 -8.01
CA ARG A 306 -12.24 16.37 -7.86
C ARG A 306 -10.81 16.11 -8.30
N LEU A 307 -10.17 15.10 -7.71
CA LEU A 307 -8.88 14.60 -8.20
C LEU A 307 -9.07 13.69 -9.43
N ASN A 308 -7.97 13.47 -10.17
CA ASN A 308 -7.91 12.49 -11.27
C ASN A 308 -7.52 11.09 -10.77
N ALA A 309 -7.93 10.74 -9.55
CA ALA A 309 -7.74 9.46 -8.91
C ALA A 309 -8.92 9.21 -7.96
N CYS A 310 -9.36 7.98 -7.83
CA CYS A 310 -10.47 7.60 -6.93
C CYS A 310 -10.16 6.35 -6.10
N GLY A 311 -8.91 5.91 -6.07
CA GLY A 311 -8.47 4.78 -5.27
C GLY A 311 -7.38 3.93 -5.92
N TYR A 312 -6.98 2.91 -5.18
CA TYR A 312 -5.89 2.01 -5.52
C TYR A 312 -6.01 0.67 -4.79
N SER A 313 -5.22 -0.33 -5.23
CA SER A 313 -5.14 -1.62 -4.56
C SER A 313 -4.53 -1.49 -3.16
N MET A 314 -5.02 -2.33 -2.25
CA MET A 314 -4.52 -2.49 -0.89
C MET A 314 -3.95 -3.89 -0.71
N GLY A 315 -2.98 -4.03 0.19
CA GLY A 315 -2.36 -5.31 0.49
C GLY A 315 -1.28 -5.17 1.55
N THR A 316 -0.23 -5.98 1.40
CA THR A 316 0.98 -5.83 2.22
C THR A 316 1.86 -4.77 1.60
N THR A 317 2.20 -3.77 2.38
CA THR A 317 3.08 -2.67 1.99
C THR A 317 3.94 -2.24 3.17
N PHE A 318 5.05 -1.59 2.85
CA PHE A 318 6.01 -1.04 3.80
C PHE A 318 6.18 0.46 3.57
N ALA A 319 6.72 1.19 4.55
CA ALA A 319 7.01 2.60 4.35
C ALA A 319 7.87 2.82 3.08
N PRO A 320 7.65 3.89 2.33
CA PRO A 320 6.93 5.09 2.75
C PRO A 320 5.47 5.16 2.28
N ASN A 321 4.83 4.07 1.88
CA ASN A 321 3.54 4.14 1.22
C ASN A 321 2.69 2.87 1.44
N TRP A 322 1.39 3.04 1.68
CA TRP A 322 0.44 1.92 1.75
C TRP A 322 -0.30 1.63 0.43
N MET A 323 -0.09 2.44 -0.60
CA MET A 323 -0.70 2.21 -1.92
C MET A 323 0.00 1.03 -2.62
N ASP A 324 -0.78 0.15 -3.22
CA ASP A 324 -0.27 -0.96 -4.02
C ASP A 324 -0.83 -0.90 -5.45
N TRP A 325 -0.22 -1.64 -6.35
CA TRP A 325 -0.70 -1.79 -7.72
C TRP A 325 -1.90 -2.75 -7.78
N PRO A 326 -2.93 -2.49 -8.63
CA PRO A 326 -3.10 -1.38 -9.58
C PRO A 326 -3.84 -0.16 -8.99
N MET A 327 -3.73 0.97 -9.70
CA MET A 327 -4.48 2.21 -9.44
C MET A 327 -5.71 2.30 -10.32
N PHE A 328 -6.76 3.03 -9.89
CA PHE A 328 -7.89 3.37 -10.74
C PHE A 328 -7.58 4.60 -11.61
N TYR A 329 -7.65 4.43 -12.92
CA TYR A 329 -7.55 5.50 -13.91
C TYR A 329 -8.38 5.14 -15.15
N HIS A 330 -8.69 6.16 -15.98
CA HIS A 330 -9.46 5.95 -17.21
C HIS A 330 -8.79 4.93 -18.13
N GLY A 331 -9.58 3.93 -18.58
CA GLY A 331 -9.09 2.91 -19.49
C GLY A 331 -8.13 1.86 -18.89
N ASN A 332 -7.98 1.81 -17.54
CA ASN A 332 -7.17 0.74 -16.93
C ASN A 332 -7.76 -0.64 -17.29
N PRO A 333 -7.00 -1.51 -18.01
CA PRO A 333 -7.51 -2.78 -18.53
C PRO A 333 -7.48 -3.93 -17.51
N VAL A 334 -6.92 -3.71 -16.32
CA VAL A 334 -6.85 -4.76 -15.29
C VAL A 334 -8.26 -5.23 -14.96
N ILE A 335 -8.46 -6.53 -15.02
CA ILE A 335 -9.76 -7.14 -14.71
C ILE A 335 -9.87 -7.35 -13.21
N ALA A 336 -10.98 -6.91 -12.63
CA ALA A 336 -11.27 -7.17 -11.22
C ALA A 336 -11.55 -8.66 -11.00
N GLU A 337 -10.91 -9.24 -10.01
CA GLU A 337 -11.06 -10.64 -9.61
C GLU A 337 -11.46 -10.75 -8.14
N PRO A 338 -12.23 -11.79 -7.75
CA PRO A 338 -12.51 -12.06 -6.35
C PRO A 338 -11.21 -12.19 -5.54
N GLY A 339 -11.19 -11.59 -4.34
CA GLY A 339 -9.99 -11.52 -3.49
C GLY A 339 -9.11 -10.30 -3.74
N MET A 340 -9.35 -9.50 -4.78
CA MET A 340 -8.72 -8.18 -4.89
C MET A 340 -9.28 -7.24 -3.83
N VAL A 341 -8.43 -6.35 -3.31
CA VAL A 341 -8.79 -5.37 -2.28
C VAL A 341 -8.40 -3.98 -2.74
N PHE A 342 -9.31 -3.04 -2.59
CA PHE A 342 -9.11 -1.66 -3.01
C PHE A 342 -9.54 -0.67 -1.94
N PHE A 343 -8.81 0.43 -1.83
CA PHE A 343 -9.26 1.63 -1.14
C PHE A 343 -9.95 2.52 -2.17
N LEU A 344 -11.22 2.82 -1.95
CA LEU A 344 -12.00 3.78 -2.72
C LEU A 344 -12.08 5.08 -1.93
N HIS A 345 -11.61 6.20 -2.51
CA HIS A 345 -11.63 7.51 -1.88
C HIS A 345 -12.18 8.57 -2.83
N MET A 346 -13.15 9.32 -2.36
CA MET A 346 -13.76 10.40 -3.12
C MET A 346 -13.27 11.73 -2.57
N ILE A 347 -12.16 12.22 -3.12
CA ILE A 347 -11.50 13.44 -2.65
C ILE A 347 -12.02 14.62 -3.46
N LEU A 348 -12.82 15.47 -2.81
CA LEU A 348 -13.31 16.73 -3.35
C LEU A 348 -12.69 17.89 -2.55
N MET A 349 -12.06 18.84 -3.25
CA MET A 349 -11.38 19.98 -2.65
C MET A 349 -11.78 21.26 -3.38
N ASP A 350 -12.57 22.07 -2.72
CA ASP A 350 -13.00 23.37 -3.24
C ASP A 350 -12.11 24.48 -2.63
N SER A 351 -11.09 24.88 -3.38
CA SER A 351 -10.15 25.91 -2.95
C SER A 351 -10.79 27.29 -2.79
N ASP A 352 -11.86 27.58 -3.51
CA ASP A 352 -12.54 28.88 -3.49
C ASP A 352 -13.32 29.03 -2.18
N SER A 353 -14.09 28.02 -1.80
CA SER A 353 -14.80 28.01 -0.50
C SER A 353 -13.91 27.60 0.66
N GLY A 354 -12.76 26.95 0.40
CA GLY A 354 -11.88 26.40 1.42
C GLY A 354 -12.42 25.10 2.04
N ILE A 355 -13.33 24.39 1.36
CA ILE A 355 -14.00 23.20 1.87
C ILE A 355 -13.45 21.94 1.19
N ALA A 356 -13.22 20.91 1.99
CA ALA A 356 -12.90 19.55 1.56
C ALA A 356 -14.01 18.57 1.93
N MET A 357 -14.14 17.50 1.16
CA MET A 357 -15.04 16.38 1.48
C MET A 357 -14.45 15.08 0.94
N CYS A 358 -14.09 14.19 1.84
CA CYS A 358 -13.23 13.04 1.51
C CYS A 358 -13.75 11.72 2.13
N PRO A 359 -14.94 11.22 1.79
CA PRO A 359 -15.34 9.88 2.21
C PRO A 359 -14.57 8.81 1.45
N GLY A 360 -14.06 7.82 2.18
CA GLY A 360 -13.35 6.69 1.59
C GLY A 360 -13.27 5.51 2.55
N HIS A 361 -13.23 4.30 1.98
CA HIS A 361 -13.01 3.06 2.71
C HIS A 361 -12.46 1.94 1.83
N SER A 362 -11.91 0.91 2.45
CA SER A 362 -11.44 -0.29 1.76
C SER A 362 -12.60 -1.27 1.50
N VAL A 363 -12.53 -1.94 0.33
CA VAL A 363 -13.49 -2.94 -0.12
C VAL A 363 -12.77 -4.19 -0.63
N ILE A 364 -13.38 -5.35 -0.46
CA ILE A 364 -12.93 -6.63 -1.05
C ILE A 364 -13.84 -6.97 -2.22
N VAL A 365 -13.26 -7.31 -3.37
CA VAL A 365 -14.01 -7.87 -4.51
C VAL A 365 -14.44 -9.29 -4.16
N THR A 366 -15.72 -9.60 -4.33
CA THR A 366 -16.34 -10.90 -4.07
C THR A 366 -16.74 -11.57 -5.38
N GLU A 367 -17.25 -12.78 -5.35
CA GLU A 367 -17.75 -13.51 -6.53
C GLU A 367 -18.87 -12.79 -7.27
N THR A 368 -19.62 -11.91 -6.61
CA THR A 368 -20.81 -11.26 -7.18
C THR A 368 -20.76 -9.74 -7.18
N GLY A 369 -19.71 -9.14 -6.64
CA GLY A 369 -19.58 -7.68 -6.52
C GLY A 369 -18.42 -7.30 -5.59
N ASN A 370 -18.70 -6.50 -4.56
CA ASN A 370 -17.71 -6.17 -3.52
C ASN A 370 -18.40 -5.95 -2.17
N GLU A 371 -17.63 -6.11 -1.11
CA GLU A 371 -18.06 -5.85 0.27
C GLU A 371 -17.17 -4.78 0.94
N SER A 372 -17.78 -3.92 1.77
CA SER A 372 -17.02 -3.03 2.65
C SER A 372 -16.44 -3.85 3.80
N VAL A 373 -15.20 -3.53 4.18
CA VAL A 373 -14.57 -4.17 5.36
C VAL A 373 -14.71 -3.32 6.62
N SER A 374 -15.19 -2.08 6.53
CA SER A 374 -15.49 -1.21 7.67
C SER A 374 -16.91 -1.44 8.19
N ARG A 375 -17.06 -1.36 9.53
CA ARG A 375 -18.37 -1.34 10.21
C ARG A 375 -19.08 0.01 10.14
N HIS A 376 -18.36 1.08 9.78
CA HIS A 376 -18.90 2.44 9.73
C HIS A 376 -19.46 2.79 8.35
N GLY A 377 -20.58 3.51 8.35
CA GLY A 377 -21.18 4.12 7.16
C GLY A 377 -20.43 5.39 6.71
N HIS A 378 -21.10 6.14 5.85
CA HIS A 378 -20.58 7.38 5.26
C HIS A 378 -21.47 8.59 5.58
N ASP A 379 -22.22 8.56 6.68
CA ASP A 379 -23.01 9.70 7.11
C ASP A 379 -22.12 10.90 7.40
N LEU A 380 -22.63 12.11 7.10
CA LEU A 380 -21.94 13.35 7.46
C LEU A 380 -22.01 13.54 8.97
N ILE A 381 -20.90 13.38 9.63
CA ILE A 381 -20.78 13.55 11.08
C ILE A 381 -20.20 14.94 11.37
N THR A 382 -20.81 15.69 12.30
CA THR A 382 -20.26 16.93 12.84
C THR A 382 -19.82 16.77 14.29
N ARG A 383 -18.95 17.64 14.78
CA ARG A 383 -18.43 17.65 16.18
C ARG A 383 -18.37 19.06 16.74
#